data_5cbaa2750a94b840df367cc7bbe4a8c4
#
_entry.id   5cbaa2750a94b840df367cc7bbe4a8c4
#
_cell.length_a   1.000
_cell.length_b   1.000
_cell.length_c   1.000
_cell.angle_alpha   90.00
_cell.angle_beta   90.00
_cell.angle_gamma   90.00
#
_symmetry.space_group_name_H-M   'P 1'
#
loop_
_entity.id
_entity.type
_entity.pdbx_description
1 polymer ?
#
loop_
_entity_poly.entity_id
_entity_poly.type
_entity_poly.pdbx_seq_one_letter_code
_entity_poly.pdbx_strand_id
1 'polypeptide(L)'
;GVTAKDIALYMMSKMTTSGATGYFVEYAGEAIRSLTMEGRLTLCNLSIEMGARGGMIAPDEVTFEYIKGRENAPQGEEWDQAVQYWKTLKSEDDAVFDKEVHFDAADIEPMITYGTNPGMGMGITQHIPTTDGMNETTKASFLKSLDYMGFQPGEALLGKKIDYVFLGAC
;
A
#
# COMPACT_ATOMS: atom_id res chain seq x y z
N GLY A 1 -0.23 -9.49 -12.75
CA GLY A 1 -0.15 -9.85 -11.31
C GLY A 1 -0.34 -8.63 -10.46
N VAL A 2 -0.49 -8.84 -9.17
CA VAL A 2 -0.63 -7.78 -8.15
C VAL A 2 0.75 -7.22 -7.80
N THR A 3 0.85 -5.92 -7.65
CA THR A 3 2.07 -5.19 -7.26
C THR A 3 1.92 -4.63 -5.83
N ALA A 4 3.02 -4.14 -5.25
CA ALA A 4 2.98 -3.47 -3.93
C ALA A 4 2.05 -2.25 -3.92
N LYS A 5 1.90 -1.55 -5.05
CA LYS A 5 0.95 -0.43 -5.16
C LYS A 5 -0.51 -0.89 -5.09
N ASP A 6 -0.83 -2.04 -5.68
CA ASP A 6 -2.17 -2.62 -5.57
C ASP A 6 -2.48 -2.98 -4.12
N ILE A 7 -1.52 -3.56 -3.39
CA ILE A 7 -1.65 -3.84 -1.95
C ILE A 7 -1.96 -2.55 -1.18
N ALA A 8 -1.19 -1.48 -1.40
CA ALA A 8 -1.41 -0.21 -0.73
C ALA A 8 -2.78 0.40 -1.06
N LEU A 9 -3.17 0.39 -2.34
CA LEU A 9 -4.49 0.90 -2.78
C LEU A 9 -5.64 0.08 -2.19
N TYR A 10 -5.49 -1.26 -2.15
CA TYR A 10 -6.48 -2.13 -1.52
C TYR A 10 -6.67 -1.77 -0.04
N MET A 11 -5.58 -1.65 0.73
CA MET A 11 -5.64 -1.25 2.13
C MET A 11 -6.31 0.12 2.29
N MET A 12 -5.95 1.12 1.48
CA MET A 12 -6.57 2.45 1.51
C MET A 12 -8.04 2.43 1.16
N SER A 13 -8.47 1.57 0.25
CA SER A 13 -9.90 1.40 -0.09
C SER A 13 -10.72 0.85 1.08
N LYS A 14 -10.10 0.09 2.00
CA LYS A 14 -10.74 -0.50 3.18
C LYS A 14 -10.60 0.36 4.44
N MET A 15 -9.45 0.98 4.63
CA MET A 15 -9.11 1.75 5.85
C MET A 15 -9.30 3.26 5.68
N THR A 16 -9.52 3.74 4.47
CA THR A 16 -9.51 5.15 4.06
C THR A 16 -8.10 5.78 4.11
N THR A 17 -7.99 7.01 3.61
CA THR A 17 -6.75 7.81 3.67
C THR A 17 -6.41 8.32 5.09
N SER A 18 -7.22 8.01 6.08
CA SER A 18 -7.01 8.38 7.48
C SER A 18 -6.90 7.16 8.41
N GLY A 19 -6.93 5.96 7.85
CA GLY A 19 -7.00 4.70 8.61
C GLY A 19 -5.82 4.42 9.54
N ALA A 20 -4.66 5.01 9.24
CA ALA A 20 -3.44 4.87 10.02
C ALA A 20 -2.98 6.19 10.66
N THR A 21 -3.88 7.19 10.76
CA THR A 21 -3.54 8.50 11.34
C THR A 21 -3.04 8.36 12.78
N GLY A 22 -1.84 8.86 13.01
CA GLY A 22 -1.19 8.85 14.32
C GLY A 22 -0.35 7.60 14.62
N TYR A 23 -0.38 6.58 13.76
CA TYR A 23 0.36 5.34 13.93
C TYR A 23 1.66 5.31 13.11
N PHE A 24 2.63 4.53 13.56
CA PHE A 24 3.62 3.88 12.72
C PHE A 24 3.04 2.51 12.31
N VAL A 25 3.19 2.15 11.04
CA VAL A 25 2.63 0.90 10.51
C VAL A 25 3.76 -0.10 10.29
N GLU A 26 3.66 -1.28 10.87
CA GLU A 26 4.49 -2.42 10.53
C GLU A 26 3.70 -3.35 9.58
N TYR A 27 4.31 -3.70 8.46
CA TYR A 27 3.76 -4.67 7.52
C TYR A 27 4.43 -6.02 7.72
N ALA A 28 3.63 -7.05 7.90
CA ALA A 28 4.08 -8.41 8.13
C ALA A 28 3.26 -9.42 7.32
N GLY A 29 3.64 -10.67 7.39
CA GLY A 29 2.96 -11.77 6.71
C GLY A 29 3.71 -12.28 5.48
N GLU A 30 3.25 -13.40 4.92
CA GLU A 30 3.93 -14.09 3.82
C GLU A 30 3.95 -13.26 2.54
N ALA A 31 2.83 -12.61 2.21
CA ALA A 31 2.73 -11.73 1.04
C ALA A 31 3.75 -10.58 1.08
N ILE A 32 3.97 -10.00 2.28
CA ILE A 32 4.94 -8.91 2.47
C ILE A 32 6.38 -9.45 2.35
N ARG A 33 6.67 -10.60 2.95
CA ARG A 33 8.00 -11.22 2.84
C ARG A 33 8.36 -11.61 1.40
N SER A 34 7.38 -11.93 0.56
CA SER A 34 7.58 -12.26 -0.85
C SER A 34 7.86 -11.06 -1.75
N LEU A 35 7.68 -9.83 -1.27
CA LEU A 35 7.95 -8.62 -2.04
C LEU A 35 9.45 -8.41 -2.26
N THR A 36 9.79 -7.90 -3.45
CA THR A 36 11.13 -7.34 -3.71
C THR A 36 11.39 -6.13 -2.82
N MET A 37 12.64 -5.70 -2.71
CA MET A 37 12.98 -4.52 -1.92
C MET A 37 12.28 -3.25 -2.44
N GLU A 38 12.18 -3.08 -3.74
CA GLU A 38 11.45 -1.97 -4.38
C GLU A 38 9.97 -1.99 -4.02
N GLY A 39 9.35 -3.18 -3.98
CA GLY A 39 7.97 -3.35 -3.53
C GLY A 39 7.79 -2.96 -2.07
N ARG A 40 8.72 -3.33 -1.20
CA ARG A 40 8.72 -2.96 0.23
C ARG A 40 8.89 -1.45 0.43
N LEU A 41 9.81 -0.83 -0.32
CA LEU A 41 10.00 0.62 -0.30
C LEU A 41 8.73 1.36 -0.77
N THR A 42 8.08 0.86 -1.82
CA THR A 42 6.81 1.40 -2.32
C THR A 42 5.73 1.34 -1.25
N LEU A 43 5.57 0.21 -0.57
CA LEU A 43 4.55 0.01 0.46
C LEU A 43 4.80 0.92 1.68
N CYS A 44 6.03 0.98 2.17
CA CYS A 44 6.41 1.86 3.27
C CYS A 44 6.20 3.34 2.92
N ASN A 45 6.55 3.74 1.69
CA ASN A 45 6.36 5.11 1.22
C ASN A 45 4.87 5.49 1.15
N LEU A 46 4.02 4.61 0.63
CA LEU A 46 2.57 4.83 0.51
C LEU A 46 1.81 4.77 1.86
N SER A 47 2.49 4.45 2.97
CA SER A 47 1.90 4.51 4.31
C SER A 47 1.45 5.93 4.68
N ILE A 48 2.12 6.94 4.15
CA ILE A 48 1.80 8.35 4.39
C ILE A 48 0.42 8.71 3.83
N GLU A 49 0.02 8.11 2.71
CA GLU A 49 -1.29 8.31 2.10
C GLU A 49 -2.45 7.71 2.91
N MET A 50 -2.13 6.84 3.89
CA MET A 50 -3.10 6.38 4.91
C MET A 50 -3.08 7.23 6.18
N GLY A 51 -2.32 8.32 6.19
CA GLY A 51 -2.16 9.19 7.35
C GLY A 51 -1.13 8.68 8.38
N ALA A 52 -0.40 7.61 8.08
CA ALA A 52 0.61 7.08 8.98
C ALA A 52 1.80 8.03 9.14
N ARG A 53 2.47 7.95 10.27
CA ARG A 53 3.72 8.67 10.55
C ARG A 53 4.93 8.04 9.86
N GLY A 54 4.82 6.78 9.51
CA GLY A 54 5.82 6.00 8.77
C GLY A 54 5.35 4.57 8.58
N GLY A 55 6.03 3.86 7.68
CA GLY A 55 5.83 2.44 7.43
C GLY A 55 7.15 1.70 7.55
N MET A 56 7.11 0.48 8.06
CA MET A 56 8.28 -0.36 8.23
C MET A 56 7.98 -1.82 7.92
N ILE A 57 9.03 -2.53 7.52
CA ILE A 57 9.04 -3.96 7.31
C ILE A 57 10.30 -4.49 7.98
N ALA A 58 10.18 -5.54 8.79
CA ALA A 58 11.33 -6.15 9.43
C ALA A 58 12.38 -6.59 8.39
N PRO A 59 13.67 -6.32 8.62
CA PRO A 59 14.72 -6.72 7.70
C PRO A 59 14.87 -8.25 7.68
N ASP A 60 15.04 -8.80 6.49
CA ASP A 60 15.27 -10.22 6.22
C ASP A 60 16.30 -10.41 5.10
N GLU A 61 16.44 -11.61 4.60
CA GLU A 61 17.40 -11.97 3.56
C GLU A 61 17.24 -11.10 2.29
N VAL A 62 16.01 -10.71 1.91
CA VAL A 62 15.77 -9.81 0.77
C VAL A 62 16.41 -8.44 1.02
N THR A 63 16.28 -7.93 2.24
CA THR A 63 16.89 -6.65 2.64
C THR A 63 18.42 -6.78 2.66
N PHE A 64 18.96 -7.86 3.21
CA PHE A 64 20.41 -8.07 3.30
C PHE A 64 21.03 -8.19 1.91
N GLU A 65 20.47 -9.00 1.02
CA GLU A 65 20.96 -9.14 -0.35
C GLU A 65 20.87 -7.82 -1.15
N TYR A 66 19.84 -7.02 -0.91
CA TYR A 66 19.71 -5.70 -1.54
C TYR A 66 20.80 -4.72 -1.10
N ILE A 67 21.25 -4.76 0.16
CA ILE A 67 22.29 -3.87 0.71
C ILE A 67 23.69 -4.36 0.34
N LYS A 68 23.89 -5.68 0.25
CA LYS A 68 25.18 -6.30 0.06
C LYS A 68 25.93 -5.76 -1.16
N GLY A 69 27.17 -5.36 -0.94
CA GLY A 69 28.06 -4.89 -2.01
C GLY A 69 27.78 -3.48 -2.51
N ARG A 70 26.86 -2.74 -1.90
CA ARG A 70 26.68 -1.30 -2.21
C ARG A 70 27.84 -0.50 -1.63
N GLU A 71 28.12 0.65 -2.24
CA GLU A 71 29.29 1.49 -1.95
C GLU A 71 29.48 1.80 -0.45
N ASN A 72 28.39 2.06 0.26
CA ASN A 72 28.43 2.43 1.67
C ASN A 72 27.97 1.29 2.61
N ALA A 73 27.86 0.07 2.11
CA ALA A 73 27.51 -1.09 2.91
C ALA A 73 28.73 -1.61 3.71
N PRO A 74 28.54 -2.13 4.92
CA PRO A 74 29.61 -2.82 5.65
C PRO A 74 30.19 -3.96 4.81
N GLN A 75 31.48 -4.30 5.04
CA GLN A 75 32.18 -5.35 4.31
C GLN A 75 32.92 -6.29 5.27
N GLY A 76 33.19 -7.51 4.82
CA GLY A 76 33.93 -8.51 5.60
C GLY A 76 33.28 -8.79 6.95
N GLU A 77 34.08 -8.77 8.03
CA GLU A 77 33.59 -9.04 9.39
C GLU A 77 32.55 -8.01 9.88
N GLU A 78 32.64 -6.76 9.43
CA GLU A 78 31.64 -5.73 9.77
C GLU A 78 30.28 -6.05 9.14
N TRP A 79 30.25 -6.66 7.94
CA TRP A 79 29.02 -7.14 7.33
C TRP A 79 28.38 -8.24 8.17
N ASP A 80 29.17 -9.23 8.61
CA ASP A 80 28.65 -10.34 9.40
C ASP A 80 28.07 -9.86 10.74
N GLN A 81 28.74 -8.93 11.39
CA GLN A 81 28.24 -8.30 12.63
C GLN A 81 26.96 -7.50 12.37
N ALA A 82 26.91 -6.73 11.29
CA ALA A 82 25.75 -5.93 10.92
C ALA A 82 24.54 -6.83 10.65
N VAL A 83 24.69 -7.91 9.88
CA VAL A 83 23.59 -8.87 9.59
C VAL A 83 23.12 -9.55 10.88
N GLN A 84 24.01 -9.94 11.80
CA GLN A 84 23.61 -10.48 13.10
C GLN A 84 22.76 -9.48 13.89
N TYR A 85 23.17 -8.22 13.92
CA TYR A 85 22.40 -7.16 14.57
C TYR A 85 21.06 -6.91 13.90
N TRP A 86 21.02 -6.81 12.56
CA TRP A 86 19.78 -6.55 11.82
C TRP A 86 18.74 -7.65 11.99
N LYS A 87 19.16 -8.90 12.16
CA LYS A 87 18.26 -10.01 12.48
C LYS A 87 17.53 -9.88 13.81
N THR A 88 18.04 -9.04 14.73
CA THR A 88 17.38 -8.75 16.00
C THR A 88 16.34 -7.63 15.93
N LEU A 89 16.25 -6.94 14.78
CA LEU A 89 15.35 -5.77 14.61
C LEU A 89 13.91 -6.13 14.26
N LYS A 90 13.58 -7.40 14.12
CA LYS A 90 12.18 -7.84 13.98
C LYS A 90 11.46 -7.64 15.32
N SER A 91 10.16 -7.38 15.26
CA SER A 91 9.31 -7.39 16.45
C SER A 91 9.33 -8.77 17.12
N GLU A 92 9.29 -8.80 18.43
CA GLU A 92 9.24 -10.02 19.22
C GLU A 92 7.92 -10.77 18.95
N ASP A 93 7.95 -12.11 19.14
CA ASP A 93 6.79 -12.96 18.85
C ASP A 93 5.61 -12.69 19.81
N ASP A 94 5.86 -12.05 20.95
CA ASP A 94 4.87 -11.63 21.96
C ASP A 94 4.64 -10.10 21.95
N ALA A 95 5.09 -9.38 20.93
CA ALA A 95 4.86 -7.95 20.80
C ALA A 95 3.37 -7.62 20.78
N VAL A 96 2.97 -6.60 21.53
CA VAL A 96 1.59 -6.14 21.61
C VAL A 96 1.47 -4.85 20.79
N PHE A 97 0.59 -4.86 19.81
CA PHE A 97 0.32 -3.71 18.98
C PHE A 97 -0.95 -2.98 19.42
N ASP A 98 -0.98 -1.66 19.31
CA ASP A 98 -2.18 -0.86 19.63
C ASP A 98 -3.37 -1.21 18.72
N LYS A 99 -3.09 -1.64 17.49
CA LYS A 99 -4.09 -2.04 16.52
C LYS A 99 -3.50 -3.01 15.51
N GLU A 100 -4.25 -4.06 15.22
CA GLU A 100 -3.93 -5.01 14.16
C GLU A 100 -5.05 -5.05 13.12
N VAL A 101 -4.67 -5.13 11.85
CA VAL A 101 -5.59 -5.29 10.72
C VAL A 101 -5.06 -6.38 9.81
N HIS A 102 -5.90 -7.36 9.52
CA HIS A 102 -5.56 -8.50 8.67
C HIS A 102 -6.26 -8.40 7.32
N PHE A 103 -5.52 -8.67 6.26
CA PHE A 103 -6.04 -8.78 4.90
C PHE A 103 -5.60 -10.11 4.29
N ASP A 104 -6.50 -10.76 3.57
CA ASP A 104 -6.13 -11.91 2.75
C ASP A 104 -5.58 -11.41 1.40
N ALA A 105 -4.36 -11.82 1.07
CA ALA A 105 -3.73 -11.45 -0.20
C ALA A 105 -4.48 -12.02 -1.42
N ALA A 106 -5.27 -13.09 -1.24
CA ALA A 106 -6.10 -13.65 -2.29
C ALA A 106 -7.26 -12.73 -2.72
N ASP A 107 -7.66 -11.79 -1.85
CA ASP A 107 -8.72 -10.82 -2.16
C ASP A 107 -8.22 -9.63 -2.99
N ILE A 108 -6.91 -9.53 -3.20
CA ILE A 108 -6.30 -8.38 -3.88
C ILE A 108 -6.15 -8.68 -5.37
N GLU A 109 -6.83 -7.91 -6.18
CA GLU A 109 -6.67 -7.87 -7.63
C GLU A 109 -5.92 -6.59 -8.06
N PRO A 110 -5.52 -6.44 -9.33
CA PRO A 110 -5.01 -5.17 -9.83
C PRO A 110 -5.98 -4.03 -9.56
N MET A 111 -5.49 -2.96 -8.94
CA MET A 111 -6.29 -1.87 -8.42
C MET A 111 -6.28 -0.64 -9.34
N ILE A 112 -7.38 0.09 -9.35
CA ILE A 112 -7.52 1.38 -10.00
C ILE A 112 -8.24 2.35 -9.07
N THR A 113 -7.96 3.66 -9.19
CA THR A 113 -8.72 4.70 -8.51
C THR A 113 -9.73 5.31 -9.47
N TYR A 114 -10.94 5.56 -8.99
CA TYR A 114 -12.03 6.14 -9.75
C TYR A 114 -12.36 7.60 -9.32
N GLY A 115 -11.63 8.14 -8.37
CA GLY A 115 -11.89 9.45 -7.80
C GLY A 115 -10.62 10.26 -7.54
N THR A 116 -10.73 11.25 -6.67
CA THR A 116 -9.70 12.28 -6.45
C THR A 116 -8.73 11.98 -5.31
N ASN A 117 -8.85 10.83 -4.65
CA ASN A 117 -7.91 10.40 -3.61
C ASN A 117 -7.72 8.87 -3.63
N PRO A 118 -6.63 8.33 -3.05
CA PRO A 118 -6.32 6.90 -3.10
C PRO A 118 -7.30 6.01 -2.32
N GLY A 119 -8.10 6.56 -1.40
CA GLY A 119 -9.18 5.81 -0.73
C GLY A 119 -10.36 5.50 -1.66
N MET A 120 -10.45 6.18 -2.81
CA MET A 120 -11.43 5.89 -3.87
C MET A 120 -10.87 4.83 -4.84
N GLY A 121 -10.36 3.73 -4.28
CA GLY A 121 -9.81 2.60 -5.01
C GLY A 121 -10.82 1.46 -5.15
N MET A 122 -10.70 0.71 -6.24
CA MET A 122 -11.44 -0.53 -6.49
C MET A 122 -10.60 -1.49 -7.31
N GLY A 123 -10.95 -2.77 -7.30
CA GLY A 123 -10.38 -3.73 -8.24
C GLY A 123 -10.77 -3.39 -9.68
N ILE A 124 -9.87 -3.66 -10.62
CA ILE A 124 -10.06 -3.28 -12.03
C ILE A 124 -11.29 -3.96 -12.67
N THR A 125 -11.70 -5.11 -12.15
CA THR A 125 -12.87 -5.85 -12.62
C THR A 125 -14.18 -5.37 -12.00
N GLN A 126 -14.11 -4.52 -11.00
CA GLN A 126 -15.27 -3.99 -10.28
C GLN A 126 -15.88 -2.77 -10.98
N HIS A 127 -17.01 -2.35 -10.45
CA HIS A 127 -17.71 -1.15 -10.90
C HIS A 127 -17.57 -0.05 -9.82
N ILE A 128 -17.57 1.19 -10.27
CA ILE A 128 -17.63 2.35 -9.37
C ILE A 128 -18.85 2.18 -8.44
N PRO A 129 -18.71 2.35 -7.13
CA PRO A 129 -19.83 2.23 -6.21
C PRO A 129 -21.03 3.10 -6.61
N THR A 130 -22.23 2.64 -6.27
CA THR A 130 -23.44 3.47 -6.36
C THR A 130 -23.53 4.39 -5.14
N THR A 131 -24.49 5.29 -5.14
CA THR A 131 -24.74 6.19 -4.00
C THR A 131 -25.62 5.60 -2.92
N ASP A 132 -26.02 4.33 -3.07
CA ASP A 132 -26.92 3.65 -2.14
C ASP A 132 -26.30 3.55 -0.74
N GLY A 133 -27.07 3.92 0.26
CA GLY A 133 -26.63 3.91 1.67
C GLY A 133 -25.69 5.05 2.08
N MET A 134 -25.31 5.93 1.16
CA MET A 134 -24.50 7.10 1.52
C MET A 134 -25.36 8.21 2.17
N ASN A 135 -24.82 8.84 3.21
CA ASN A 135 -25.42 10.08 3.73
C ASN A 135 -25.20 11.24 2.74
N GLU A 136 -25.97 12.32 2.86
CA GLU A 136 -25.97 13.43 1.89
C GLU A 136 -24.59 14.09 1.73
N THR A 137 -23.82 14.25 2.80
CA THR A 137 -22.47 14.86 2.77
C THR A 137 -21.49 13.97 2.00
N THR A 138 -21.47 12.68 2.29
CA THR A 138 -20.61 11.69 1.62
C THR A 138 -21.00 11.60 0.15
N LYS A 139 -22.30 11.52 -0.13
CA LYS A 139 -22.84 11.47 -1.49
C LYS A 139 -22.46 12.70 -2.33
N ALA A 140 -22.59 13.88 -1.78
CA ALA A 140 -22.22 15.12 -2.47
C ALA A 140 -20.71 15.15 -2.79
N SER A 141 -19.85 14.77 -1.85
CA SER A 141 -18.41 14.68 -2.06
C SER A 141 -18.03 13.62 -3.10
N PHE A 142 -18.66 12.46 -3.01
CA PHE A 142 -18.46 11.35 -3.96
C PHE A 142 -18.83 11.76 -5.39
N LEU A 143 -20.03 12.32 -5.58
CA LEU A 143 -20.51 12.77 -6.90
C LEU A 143 -19.63 13.88 -7.47
N LYS A 144 -19.17 14.81 -6.64
CA LYS A 144 -18.23 15.86 -7.06
C LYS A 144 -16.90 15.29 -7.55
N SER A 145 -16.39 14.25 -6.87
CA SER A 145 -15.16 13.56 -7.29
C SER A 145 -15.34 12.85 -8.63
N LEU A 146 -16.48 12.17 -8.83
CA LEU A 146 -16.79 11.50 -10.10
C LEU A 146 -16.98 12.49 -11.24
N ASP A 147 -17.68 13.60 -11.01
CA ASP A 147 -17.86 14.66 -11.99
C ASP A 147 -16.51 15.22 -12.47
N TYR A 148 -15.59 15.49 -11.52
CA TYR A 148 -14.22 15.91 -11.82
C TYR A 148 -13.46 14.89 -12.70
N MET A 149 -13.64 13.58 -12.45
CA MET A 149 -13.01 12.50 -13.20
C MET A 149 -13.75 12.15 -14.51
N GLY A 150 -14.93 12.68 -14.73
CA GLY A 150 -15.78 12.36 -15.87
C GLY A 150 -16.42 10.98 -15.82
N PHE A 151 -16.68 10.45 -14.62
CA PHE A 151 -17.27 9.12 -14.39
C PHE A 151 -18.67 9.20 -13.79
N GLN A 152 -19.38 8.08 -13.83
CA GLN A 152 -20.71 7.93 -13.25
C GLN A 152 -20.74 6.80 -12.21
N PRO A 153 -21.59 6.88 -11.19
CA PRO A 153 -21.84 5.77 -10.27
C PRO A 153 -22.24 4.49 -11.03
N GLY A 154 -21.74 3.33 -10.63
CA GLY A 154 -22.00 2.05 -11.25
C GLY A 154 -21.24 1.76 -12.55
N GLU A 155 -20.40 2.67 -13.00
CA GLU A 155 -19.66 2.55 -14.25
C GLU A 155 -18.47 1.59 -14.13
N ALA A 156 -18.19 0.79 -15.17
CA ALA A 156 -16.97 -0.02 -15.28
C ALA A 156 -15.85 0.82 -15.91
N LEU A 157 -14.63 0.70 -15.37
CA LEU A 157 -13.46 1.36 -15.96
C LEU A 157 -12.68 0.45 -16.91
N LEU A 158 -12.81 -0.87 -16.74
CA LEU A 158 -12.16 -1.83 -17.63
C LEU A 158 -12.67 -1.67 -19.07
N GLY A 159 -11.74 -1.54 -20.01
CA GLY A 159 -12.06 -1.37 -21.43
C GLY A 159 -12.28 0.08 -21.88
N LYS A 160 -12.20 1.06 -20.99
CA LYS A 160 -12.22 2.47 -21.38
C LYS A 160 -10.98 2.83 -22.21
N LYS A 161 -11.17 3.65 -23.22
CA LYS A 161 -10.08 4.17 -24.05
C LYS A 161 -9.23 5.11 -23.23
N ILE A 162 -7.90 4.94 -23.33
CA ILE A 162 -6.89 5.82 -22.72
C ILE A 162 -6.13 6.47 -23.88
N ASP A 163 -6.02 7.80 -23.88
CA ASP A 163 -5.30 8.54 -24.91
C ASP A 163 -3.85 8.84 -24.48
N TYR A 164 -3.60 9.03 -23.18
CA TYR A 164 -2.28 9.32 -22.62
C TYR A 164 -2.04 8.53 -21.34
N VAL A 165 -0.80 8.07 -21.17
CA VAL A 165 -0.32 7.44 -19.95
C VAL A 165 0.84 8.24 -19.41
N PHE A 166 0.75 8.67 -18.15
CA PHE A 166 1.85 9.27 -17.42
C PHE A 166 2.38 8.24 -16.39
N LEU A 167 3.65 7.89 -16.52
CA LEU A 167 4.34 7.04 -15.55
C LEU A 167 5.22 7.91 -14.67
N GLY A 168 4.86 8.04 -13.40
CA GLY A 168 5.59 8.84 -12.43
C GLY A 168 5.43 8.30 -11.04
N ALA A 169 6.46 8.52 -10.20
CA ALA A 169 6.48 8.13 -8.79
C ALA A 169 7.35 9.10 -7.98
N CYS A 170 7.13 9.15 -6.68
CA CYS A 170 8.06 9.81 -5.76
C CYS A 170 9.29 8.93 -5.64
#